data_e841d79ed279b2055b7b5803fe37372c
#
_entry.id   e841d79ed279b2055b7b5803fe37372c
#
_cell.length_a   1.000
_cell.length_b   1.000
_cell.length_c   1.000
_cell.angle_alpha   90.00
_cell.angle_beta   90.00
_cell.angle_gamma   90.00
#
_symmetry.space_group_name_H-M   'P 1'
#
loop_
_entity.id
_entity.type
_entity.pdbx_description
1 polymer ?
#
loop_
_entity_poly.entity_id
_entity_poly.type
_entity_poly.pdbx_seq_one_letter_code
_entity_poly.pdbx_strand_id
1 'polypeptide(L)'
;CMSTMINWPARFAEMIDFVGLSEEDRQLIKASAPLILARAGSLNDFVYDALFKYPQSRQFFVTAHDEPDAKRIEDNKQTMLSWLRATVAAPLNDGYIRYLVGVSQMHRNIPIHRPGLPPVPPRFISGILSYYQTLITDLLHEHMSDSALALRTSKAWNKWLMVQVEPLLASYMSYQEDE
;
A
#
# COMPACT_ATOMS: atom_id res chain seq x y z
N CYS A 1 -24.63 7.78 21.67
CA CYS A 1 -24.23 7.90 20.27
C CYS A 1 -23.78 6.53 19.80
N MET A 2 -24.58 5.88 18.96
CA MET A 2 -24.13 4.70 18.23
C MET A 2 -23.17 5.23 17.17
N SER A 3 -21.89 4.89 17.27
CA SER A 3 -20.93 5.12 16.18
C SER A 3 -21.42 4.29 15.00
N THR A 4 -21.95 4.93 13.99
CA THR A 4 -22.35 4.25 12.76
C THR A 4 -21.10 3.63 12.15
N MET A 5 -21.12 2.32 11.97
CA MET A 5 -19.97 1.62 11.37
C MET A 5 -19.87 2.03 9.91
N ILE A 6 -18.71 2.54 9.51
CA ILE A 6 -18.43 2.92 8.12
C ILE A 6 -18.69 1.74 7.18
N ASN A 7 -19.49 1.96 6.16
CA ASN A 7 -19.71 0.99 5.09
C ASN A 7 -18.53 1.03 4.11
N TRP A 8 -17.42 0.40 4.49
CA TRP A 8 -16.21 0.37 3.68
C TRP A 8 -16.40 -0.14 2.26
N PRO A 9 -17.19 -1.21 2.01
CA PRO A 9 -17.47 -1.65 0.64
C PRO A 9 -18.12 -0.56 -0.23
N ALA A 10 -19.10 0.17 0.31
CA ALA A 10 -19.76 1.24 -0.43
C ALA A 10 -18.81 2.43 -0.69
N ARG A 11 -18.03 2.86 0.29
CA ARG A 11 -17.03 3.94 0.12
C ARG A 11 -15.96 3.58 -0.90
N PHE A 12 -15.49 2.34 -0.86
CA PHE A 12 -14.48 1.88 -1.81
C PHE A 12 -15.03 1.82 -3.24
N ALA A 13 -16.28 1.36 -3.41
CA ALA A 13 -16.96 1.35 -4.71
C ALA A 13 -17.16 2.77 -5.26
N GLU A 14 -17.55 3.72 -4.40
CA GLU A 14 -17.67 5.13 -4.75
C GLU A 14 -16.33 5.72 -5.21
N MET A 15 -15.24 5.41 -4.50
CA MET A 15 -13.91 5.90 -4.85
C MET A 15 -13.40 5.31 -6.18
N ILE A 16 -13.68 4.03 -6.44
CA ILE A 16 -13.39 3.38 -7.70
C ILE A 16 -14.10 4.08 -8.86
N ASP A 17 -15.39 4.39 -8.69
CA ASP A 17 -16.18 5.10 -9.68
C ASP A 17 -15.67 6.53 -9.87
N PHE A 18 -15.39 7.24 -8.78
CA PHE A 18 -14.91 8.62 -8.80
C PHE A 18 -13.59 8.78 -9.57
N VAL A 19 -12.61 7.88 -9.37
CA VAL A 19 -11.33 7.94 -10.11
C VAL A 19 -11.41 7.33 -11.50
N GLY A 20 -12.55 6.73 -11.86
CA GLY A 20 -12.76 6.06 -13.13
C GLY A 20 -11.86 4.84 -13.33
N LEU A 21 -11.69 4.00 -12.28
CA LEU A 21 -10.98 2.73 -12.40
C LEU A 21 -11.84 1.72 -13.13
N SER A 22 -11.57 1.54 -14.42
CA SER A 22 -12.34 0.68 -15.31
C SER A 22 -11.94 -0.79 -15.23
N GLU A 23 -12.76 -1.67 -15.83
CA GLU A 23 -12.37 -3.09 -16.01
C GLU A 23 -11.16 -3.22 -16.94
N GLU A 24 -11.00 -2.35 -17.95
CA GLU A 24 -9.79 -2.31 -18.78
C GLU A 24 -8.56 -1.98 -17.93
N ASP A 25 -8.63 -0.98 -17.03
CA ASP A 25 -7.55 -0.67 -16.09
C ASP A 25 -7.16 -1.90 -15.25
N ARG A 26 -8.16 -2.63 -14.74
CA ARG A 26 -7.92 -3.85 -13.96
C ARG A 26 -7.25 -4.95 -14.77
N GLN A 27 -7.62 -5.12 -16.03
CA GLN A 27 -6.96 -6.09 -16.91
C GLN A 27 -5.51 -5.70 -17.19
N LEU A 28 -5.22 -4.41 -17.38
CA LEU A 28 -3.85 -3.91 -17.54
C LEU A 28 -2.99 -4.18 -16.30
N ILE A 29 -3.55 -3.97 -15.10
CA ILE A 29 -2.86 -4.29 -13.83
C ILE A 29 -2.56 -5.79 -13.77
N LYS A 30 -3.55 -6.65 -14.01
CA LYS A 30 -3.38 -8.11 -13.99
C LYS A 30 -2.39 -8.61 -15.03
N ALA A 31 -2.41 -8.04 -16.24
CA ALA A 31 -1.48 -8.40 -17.31
C ALA A 31 -0.03 -8.02 -16.96
N SER A 32 0.19 -6.96 -16.20
CA SER A 32 1.53 -6.55 -15.73
C SER A 32 2.01 -7.33 -14.50
N ALA A 33 1.15 -8.10 -13.82
CA ALA A 33 1.49 -8.80 -12.58
C ALA A 33 2.74 -9.67 -12.66
N PRO A 34 3.00 -10.47 -13.72
CA PRO A 34 4.20 -11.28 -13.81
C PRO A 34 5.48 -10.44 -13.75
N LEU A 35 5.51 -9.29 -14.45
CA LEU A 35 6.63 -8.37 -14.42
C LEU A 35 6.86 -7.79 -13.03
N ILE A 36 5.80 -7.29 -12.40
CA ILE A 36 5.88 -6.67 -11.07
C ILE A 36 6.33 -7.69 -10.03
N LEU A 37 5.74 -8.89 -10.02
CA LEU A 37 6.08 -9.93 -9.04
C LEU A 37 7.50 -10.48 -9.23
N ALA A 38 8.01 -10.55 -10.46
CA ALA A 38 9.38 -10.93 -10.73
C ALA A 38 10.41 -9.94 -10.14
N ARG A 39 10.00 -8.69 -9.88
CA ARG A 39 10.82 -7.62 -9.31
C ARG A 39 10.46 -7.25 -7.87
N ALA A 40 9.53 -7.96 -7.25
CA ALA A 40 8.98 -7.61 -5.94
C ALA A 40 10.06 -7.50 -4.85
N GLY A 41 11.09 -8.37 -4.87
CA GLY A 41 12.22 -8.28 -3.94
C GLY A 41 12.96 -6.95 -4.07
N SER A 42 13.34 -6.56 -5.28
CA SER A 42 14.07 -5.30 -5.55
C SER A 42 13.19 -4.08 -5.21
N LEU A 43 11.87 -4.13 -5.49
CA LEU A 43 10.93 -3.07 -5.11
C LEU A 43 10.90 -2.88 -3.60
N ASN A 44 10.82 -3.99 -2.86
CA ASN A 44 10.82 -3.96 -1.40
C ASN A 44 12.14 -3.42 -0.84
N ASP A 45 13.27 -3.87 -1.37
CA ASP A 45 14.58 -3.38 -0.93
C ASP A 45 14.70 -1.87 -1.10
N PHE A 46 14.27 -1.34 -2.24
CA PHE A 46 14.27 0.09 -2.51
C PHE A 46 13.39 0.88 -1.52
N VAL A 47 12.19 0.37 -1.22
CA VAL A 47 11.29 0.99 -0.23
C VAL A 47 11.92 0.99 1.17
N TYR A 48 12.57 -0.11 1.57
CA TYR A 48 13.25 -0.19 2.86
C TYR A 48 14.45 0.76 2.95
N ASP A 49 15.24 0.89 1.88
CA ASP A 49 16.33 1.87 1.82
C ASP A 49 15.81 3.30 2.04
N ALA A 50 14.66 3.62 1.45
CA ALA A 50 14.00 4.91 1.69
C ALA A 50 13.54 5.07 3.15
N LEU A 51 12.94 4.04 3.75
CA LEU A 51 12.49 4.06 5.14
C LEU A 51 13.66 4.23 6.14
N PHE A 52 14.82 3.66 5.85
CA PHE A 52 16.00 3.79 6.70
C PHE A 52 16.67 5.16 6.66
N LYS A 53 16.41 5.98 5.64
CA LYS A 53 16.98 7.34 5.53
C LYS A 53 16.44 8.32 6.57
N TYR A 54 15.26 8.06 7.13
CA TYR A 54 14.59 8.98 8.04
C TYR A 54 14.49 8.37 9.44
N PRO A 55 14.95 9.06 10.49
CA PRO A 55 14.88 8.57 11.88
C PRO A 55 13.47 8.17 12.31
N GLN A 56 12.45 8.94 11.86
CA GLN A 56 11.04 8.71 12.21
C GLN A 56 10.46 7.40 11.64
N SER A 57 10.99 6.89 10.53
CA SER A 57 10.61 5.60 9.99
C SER A 57 11.59 4.49 10.40
N ARG A 58 12.89 4.80 10.43
CA ARG A 58 13.94 3.86 10.82
C ARG A 58 13.71 3.24 12.22
N GLN A 59 13.20 4.02 13.19
CA GLN A 59 12.93 3.55 14.55
C GLN A 59 12.05 2.29 14.63
N PHE A 60 11.24 2.01 13.63
CA PHE A 60 10.37 0.82 13.58
C PHE A 60 11.14 -0.46 13.21
N PHE A 61 12.35 -0.34 12.70
CA PHE A 61 13.15 -1.43 12.13
C PHE A 61 14.51 -1.64 12.81
N VAL A 62 14.71 -1.00 13.96
CA VAL A 62 15.94 -1.13 14.74
C VAL A 62 15.68 -1.71 16.12
N THR A 63 16.72 -2.29 16.70
CA THR A 63 16.74 -2.77 18.10
C THR A 63 16.78 -1.60 19.08
N ALA A 64 16.73 -1.91 20.39
CA ALA A 64 16.93 -0.90 21.45
C ALA A 64 18.33 -0.26 21.43
N HIS A 65 19.30 -0.88 20.74
CA HIS A 65 20.67 -0.37 20.57
C HIS A 65 20.89 0.36 19.24
N ASP A 66 19.80 0.71 18.55
CA ASP A 66 19.79 1.41 17.25
C ASP A 66 20.44 0.61 16.09
N GLU A 67 20.55 -0.72 16.25
CA GLU A 67 21.03 -1.62 15.20
C GLU A 67 19.85 -2.18 14.37
N PRO A 68 20.03 -2.45 13.05
CA PRO A 68 18.99 -3.06 12.24
C PRO A 68 18.48 -4.37 12.84
N ASP A 69 17.18 -4.48 13.04
CA ASP A 69 16.50 -5.71 13.47
C ASP A 69 16.21 -6.57 12.23
N ALA A 70 17.17 -7.44 11.87
CA ALA A 70 17.11 -8.24 10.65
C ALA A 70 15.85 -9.10 10.57
N LYS A 71 15.42 -9.70 11.68
CA LYS A 71 14.21 -10.52 11.70
C LYS A 71 12.96 -9.69 11.41
N ARG A 72 12.84 -8.53 12.06
CA ARG A 72 11.71 -7.63 11.85
C ARG A 72 11.66 -7.10 10.42
N ILE A 73 12.82 -6.72 9.87
CA ILE A 73 12.94 -6.25 8.49
C ILE A 73 12.45 -7.33 7.53
N GLU A 74 12.91 -8.57 7.72
CA GLU A 74 12.50 -9.69 6.86
C GLU A 74 11.01 -9.99 7.00
N ASP A 75 10.47 -10.07 8.21
CA ASP A 75 9.04 -10.30 8.47
C ASP A 75 8.17 -9.22 7.77
N ASN A 76 8.60 -7.95 7.83
CA ASN A 76 7.90 -6.85 7.16
C ASN A 76 8.02 -6.91 5.63
N LYS A 77 9.19 -7.27 5.09
CA LYS A 77 9.37 -7.48 3.64
C LYS A 77 8.43 -8.57 3.13
N GLN A 78 8.26 -9.67 3.87
CA GLN A 78 7.30 -10.73 3.53
C GLN A 78 5.85 -10.23 3.60
N THR A 79 5.52 -9.39 4.56
CA THR A 79 4.19 -8.77 4.66
C THR A 79 3.92 -7.84 3.46
N MET A 80 4.88 -7.03 3.07
CA MET A 80 4.78 -6.16 1.89
C MET A 80 4.67 -6.96 0.59
N LEU A 81 5.40 -8.08 0.48
CA LEU A 81 5.29 -8.99 -0.66
C LEU A 81 3.89 -9.61 -0.73
N SER A 82 3.31 -9.99 0.40
CA SER A 82 1.95 -10.53 0.48
C SER A 82 0.90 -9.49 0.06
N TRP A 83 1.07 -8.23 0.50
CA TRP A 83 0.24 -7.12 0.04
C TRP A 83 0.36 -6.89 -1.47
N LEU A 84 1.58 -6.89 -2.01
CA LEU A 84 1.80 -6.69 -3.45
C LEU A 84 1.15 -7.81 -4.28
N ARG A 85 1.27 -9.08 -3.84
CA ARG A 85 0.60 -10.22 -4.47
C ARG A 85 -0.92 -10.09 -4.47
N ALA A 86 -1.51 -9.63 -3.37
CA ALA A 86 -2.93 -9.35 -3.32
C ALA A 86 -3.32 -8.17 -4.23
N THR A 87 -2.49 -7.15 -4.27
CA THR A 87 -2.72 -5.91 -5.04
C THR A 87 -2.69 -6.13 -6.55
N VAL A 88 -1.75 -6.95 -7.08
CA VAL A 88 -1.67 -7.24 -8.53
C VAL A 88 -2.89 -8.00 -9.06
N ALA A 89 -3.63 -8.69 -8.21
CA ALA A 89 -4.88 -9.36 -8.57
C ALA A 89 -6.03 -8.37 -8.78
N ALA A 90 -5.86 -7.12 -8.37
CA ALA A 90 -6.86 -6.04 -8.42
C ALA A 90 -8.27 -6.50 -7.97
N PRO A 91 -8.41 -7.10 -6.76
CA PRO A 91 -9.67 -7.64 -6.31
C PRO A 91 -10.60 -6.52 -5.85
N LEU A 92 -11.88 -6.57 -6.31
CA LEU A 92 -12.93 -5.65 -5.90
C LEU A 92 -13.94 -6.39 -5.01
N ASN A 93 -13.49 -6.83 -3.83
CA ASN A 93 -14.34 -7.56 -2.90
C ASN A 93 -14.15 -7.09 -1.45
N ASP A 94 -15.15 -7.35 -0.64
CA ASP A 94 -15.20 -6.94 0.76
C ASP A 94 -14.04 -7.50 1.61
N GLY A 95 -13.54 -8.67 1.25
CA GLY A 95 -12.40 -9.29 1.93
C GLY A 95 -11.13 -8.47 1.80
N TYR A 96 -10.86 -7.97 0.58
CA TYR A 96 -9.71 -7.12 0.32
C TYR A 96 -9.82 -5.76 1.03
N ILE A 97 -10.99 -5.15 1.01
CA ILE A 97 -11.23 -3.88 1.69
C ILE A 97 -11.01 -4.01 3.20
N ARG A 98 -11.58 -5.07 3.81
CA ARG A 98 -11.35 -5.37 5.23
C ARG A 98 -9.88 -5.63 5.55
N TYR A 99 -9.16 -6.28 4.65
CA TYR A 99 -7.71 -6.47 4.78
C TYR A 99 -6.97 -5.14 4.84
N LEU A 100 -7.26 -4.19 3.94
CA LEU A 100 -6.63 -2.86 3.93
C LEU A 100 -6.92 -2.07 5.24
N VAL A 101 -8.16 -2.11 5.71
CA VAL A 101 -8.54 -1.50 6.99
C VAL A 101 -7.82 -2.16 8.17
N GLY A 102 -7.66 -3.49 8.14
CA GLY A 102 -6.87 -4.23 9.12
C GLY A 102 -5.39 -3.83 9.12
N VAL A 103 -4.81 -3.61 7.94
CA VAL A 103 -3.44 -3.08 7.81
C VAL A 103 -3.32 -1.70 8.44
N SER A 104 -4.32 -0.81 8.24
CA SER A 104 -4.36 0.49 8.91
C SER A 104 -4.34 0.37 10.43
N GLN A 105 -5.13 -0.54 10.99
CA GLN A 105 -5.18 -0.80 12.43
C GLN A 105 -3.82 -1.30 12.97
N MET A 106 -3.15 -2.20 12.25
CA MET A 106 -1.82 -2.68 12.63
C MET A 106 -0.78 -1.54 12.71
N HIS A 107 -0.82 -0.59 11.78
CA HIS A 107 0.07 0.56 11.79
C HIS A 107 -0.26 1.57 12.90
N ARG A 108 -1.52 1.70 13.25
CA ARG A 108 -1.98 2.60 14.32
C ARG A 108 -1.73 2.05 15.71
N ASN A 109 -1.73 0.71 15.87
CA ASN A 109 -1.53 0.05 17.15
C ASN A 109 -0.05 0.02 17.54
N ILE A 110 0.23 0.31 18.81
CA ILE A 110 1.56 0.17 19.38
C ILE A 110 1.84 -1.33 19.57
N PRO A 111 2.94 -1.87 19.06
CA PRO A 111 3.30 -3.27 19.27
C PRO A 111 3.48 -3.59 20.76
N ILE A 112 2.79 -4.62 21.26
CA ILE A 112 2.83 -5.03 22.68
C ILE A 112 4.27 -5.30 23.15
N HIS A 113 5.10 -5.90 22.29
CA HIS A 113 6.51 -6.22 22.60
C HIS A 113 7.46 -5.04 22.45
N ARG A 114 6.97 -3.86 22.04
CA ARG A 114 7.74 -2.60 21.93
C ARG A 114 6.91 -1.39 22.35
N PRO A 115 6.55 -1.29 23.64
CA PRO A 115 5.60 -0.28 24.13
C PRO A 115 6.14 1.17 24.03
N GLY A 116 7.42 1.35 23.78
CA GLY A 116 8.03 2.68 23.63
C GLY A 116 7.93 3.28 22.22
N LEU A 117 7.42 2.51 21.22
CA LEU A 117 7.26 3.03 19.87
C LEU A 117 5.92 3.78 19.72
N PRO A 118 5.93 4.92 19.03
CA PRO A 118 4.67 5.59 18.63
C PRO A 118 3.97 4.78 17.54
N PRO A 119 2.69 5.10 17.24
CA PRO A 119 2.06 4.66 16.00
C PRO A 119 2.86 5.05 14.77
N VAL A 120 2.82 4.24 13.72
CA VAL A 120 3.48 4.58 12.44
C VAL A 120 2.85 5.88 11.90
N PRO A 121 3.63 6.93 11.60
CA PRO A 121 3.06 8.16 11.05
C PRO A 121 2.38 7.92 9.68
N PRO A 122 1.14 8.39 9.47
CA PRO A 122 0.35 8.09 8.25
C PRO A 122 1.02 8.56 6.96
N ARG A 123 1.84 9.61 7.01
CA ARG A 123 2.62 10.09 5.86
C ARG A 123 3.55 9.03 5.26
N PHE A 124 4.05 8.08 6.06
CA PHE A 124 4.90 7.00 5.54
C PHE A 124 4.08 5.94 4.80
N ILE A 125 2.82 5.72 5.18
CA ILE A 125 1.92 4.82 4.46
C ILE A 125 1.65 5.36 3.05
N SER A 126 1.23 6.63 2.93
CA SER A 126 1.03 7.27 1.62
C SER A 126 2.33 7.42 0.83
N GLY A 127 3.45 7.71 1.50
CA GLY A 127 4.77 7.79 0.87
C GLY A 127 5.22 6.48 0.25
N ILE A 128 4.96 5.36 0.92
CA ILE A 128 5.25 4.01 0.37
C ILE A 128 4.44 3.74 -0.89
N LEU A 129 3.16 4.11 -0.93
CA LEU A 129 2.34 3.97 -2.14
C LEU A 129 2.90 4.79 -3.30
N SER A 130 3.41 5.99 -3.02
CA SER A 130 4.10 6.83 -4.00
C SER A 130 5.38 6.17 -4.53
N TYR A 131 6.19 5.55 -3.67
CA TYR A 131 7.36 4.78 -4.09
C TYR A 131 6.98 3.64 -5.02
N TYR A 132 5.99 2.82 -4.64
CA TYR A 132 5.51 1.73 -5.51
C TYR A 132 5.01 2.26 -6.84
N GLN A 133 4.24 3.35 -6.86
CA GLN A 133 3.77 3.96 -8.10
C GLN A 133 4.93 4.34 -9.03
N THR A 134 5.95 5.01 -8.49
CA THR A 134 7.13 5.44 -9.26
C THR A 134 7.89 4.23 -9.79
N LEU A 135 8.21 3.27 -8.93
CA LEU A 135 8.98 2.08 -9.29
C LEU A 135 8.25 1.20 -10.32
N ILE A 136 6.93 1.04 -10.17
CA ILE A 136 6.11 0.30 -11.14
C ILE A 136 6.11 1.03 -12.48
N THR A 137 5.97 2.36 -12.49
CA THR A 137 6.05 3.17 -13.71
C THR A 137 7.37 2.96 -14.44
N ASP A 138 8.49 3.02 -13.72
CA ASP A 138 9.82 2.82 -14.28
C ASP A 138 9.96 1.41 -14.88
N LEU A 139 9.53 0.36 -14.16
CA LEU A 139 9.55 -1.02 -14.64
C LEU A 139 8.72 -1.23 -15.91
N LEU A 140 7.54 -0.63 -15.98
CA LEU A 140 6.68 -0.72 -17.16
C LEU A 140 7.34 -0.07 -18.37
N HIS A 141 7.92 1.13 -18.18
CA HIS A 141 8.64 1.82 -19.25
C HIS A 141 9.89 1.10 -19.71
N GLU A 142 10.63 0.47 -18.80
CA GLU A 142 11.87 -0.26 -19.11
C GLU A 142 11.59 -1.57 -19.86
N HIS A 143 10.48 -2.26 -19.56
CA HIS A 143 10.26 -3.64 -20.03
C HIS A 143 9.13 -3.77 -21.05
N MET A 144 8.32 -2.74 -21.29
CA MET A 144 7.27 -2.75 -22.30
C MET A 144 7.72 -1.99 -23.54
N SER A 145 7.76 -2.66 -24.69
CA SER A 145 8.14 -2.05 -25.97
C SER A 145 7.11 -1.04 -26.50
N ASP A 146 5.84 -1.22 -26.17
CA ASP A 146 4.76 -0.28 -26.49
C ASP A 146 4.66 0.79 -25.40
N SER A 147 5.18 1.98 -25.67
CA SER A 147 5.18 3.10 -24.73
C SER A 147 3.78 3.62 -24.41
N ALA A 148 2.83 3.53 -25.36
CA ALA A 148 1.46 3.94 -25.12
C ALA A 148 0.75 2.96 -24.18
N LEU A 149 1.02 1.66 -24.33
CA LEU A 149 0.52 0.64 -23.43
C LEU A 149 1.15 0.77 -22.03
N ALA A 150 2.45 1.01 -21.94
CA ALA A 150 3.16 1.27 -20.68
C ALA A 150 2.54 2.46 -19.93
N LEU A 151 2.25 3.57 -20.63
CA LEU A 151 1.60 4.74 -20.04
C LEU A 151 0.19 4.43 -19.54
N ARG A 152 -0.63 3.72 -20.33
CA ARG A 152 -2.00 3.33 -19.90
C ARG A 152 -1.94 2.43 -18.67
N THR A 153 -1.03 1.45 -18.66
CA THR A 153 -0.84 0.54 -17.53
C THR A 153 -0.38 1.30 -16.27
N SER A 154 0.53 2.25 -16.42
CA SER A 154 0.98 3.11 -15.32
C SER A 154 -0.15 3.97 -14.73
N LYS A 155 -1.02 4.53 -15.59
CA LYS A 155 -2.21 5.27 -15.13
C LYS A 155 -3.21 4.37 -14.40
N ALA A 156 -3.39 3.13 -14.86
CA ALA A 156 -4.23 2.14 -14.17
C ALA A 156 -3.68 1.83 -12.77
N TRP A 157 -2.36 1.60 -12.65
CA TRP A 157 -1.70 1.41 -11.37
C TRP A 157 -1.84 2.61 -10.43
N ASN A 158 -1.71 3.83 -10.95
CA ASN A 158 -1.91 5.03 -10.14
C ASN A 158 -3.31 5.06 -9.53
N LYS A 159 -4.36 4.88 -10.34
CA LYS A 159 -5.74 4.83 -9.84
C LYS A 159 -5.89 3.75 -8.76
N TRP A 160 -5.39 2.53 -9.04
CA TRP A 160 -5.52 1.39 -8.15
C TRP A 160 -4.79 1.56 -6.81
N LEU A 161 -3.60 2.15 -6.80
CA LEU A 161 -2.88 2.45 -5.57
C LEU A 161 -3.56 3.59 -4.79
N MET A 162 -4.07 4.60 -5.47
CA MET A 162 -4.68 5.76 -4.83
C MET A 162 -6.04 5.45 -4.18
N VAL A 163 -6.86 4.56 -4.74
CA VAL A 163 -8.11 4.13 -4.08
C VAL A 163 -7.86 3.33 -2.79
N GLN A 164 -6.66 2.79 -2.59
CA GLN A 164 -6.29 2.10 -1.36
C GLN A 164 -5.88 3.05 -0.22
N VAL A 165 -5.61 4.32 -0.51
CA VAL A 165 -5.13 5.29 0.49
C VAL A 165 -6.13 5.43 1.64
N GLU A 166 -7.40 5.63 1.34
CA GLU A 166 -8.41 5.86 2.37
C GLU A 166 -8.54 4.66 3.33
N PRO A 167 -8.77 3.41 2.89
CA PRO A 167 -8.86 2.28 3.81
C PRO A 167 -7.53 2.00 4.54
N LEU A 168 -6.38 2.25 3.93
CA LEU A 168 -5.07 2.14 4.59
C LEU A 168 -4.83 3.20 5.66
N LEU A 169 -5.54 4.32 5.62
CA LEU A 169 -5.50 5.39 6.60
C LEU A 169 -6.72 5.41 7.53
N ALA A 170 -7.63 4.46 7.41
CA ALA A 170 -8.90 4.40 8.13
C ALA A 170 -8.77 4.65 9.64
N SER A 171 -7.76 4.06 10.28
CA SER A 171 -7.54 4.16 11.73
C SER A 171 -6.97 5.50 12.18
N TYR A 172 -6.55 6.36 11.25
CA TYR A 172 -5.99 7.68 11.52
C TYR A 172 -7.00 8.81 11.30
N MET A 173 -8.10 8.52 10.60
CA MET A 173 -9.08 9.51 10.20
C MET A 173 -10.28 9.48 11.16
N SER A 174 -10.82 10.67 11.46
CA SER A 174 -12.11 10.80 12.12
C SER A 174 -13.15 11.01 11.01
N TYR A 175 -14.00 10.01 10.80
CA TYR A 175 -15.08 10.14 9.84
C TYR A 175 -16.26 10.86 10.51
N GLN A 176 -16.65 12.01 9.96
CA GLN A 176 -17.96 12.58 10.19
C GLN A 176 -18.90 11.98 9.13
N GLU A 177 -20.11 11.64 9.53
CA GLU A 177 -21.11 11.22 8.56
C GLU A 177 -21.41 12.41 7.64
N ASP A 178 -21.29 12.18 6.34
CA ASP A 178 -21.88 13.06 5.34
C ASP A 178 -23.40 12.88 5.48
N GLU A 179 -24.11 13.89 6.04
CA GLU A 179 -25.57 13.94 6.13
C GLU A 179 -26.22 14.08 4.75
#